data_6d83e85389a272beb3f1b8dfd0be722d
#
_entry.id   6d83e85389a272beb3f1b8dfd0be722d
#
_cell.length_a   1.000
_cell.length_b   1.000
_cell.length_c   1.000
_cell.angle_alpha   90.00
_cell.angle_beta   90.00
_cell.angle_gamma   90.00
#
_symmetry.space_group_name_H-M   'P 1'
#
loop_
_entity.id
_entity.type
_entity.pdbx_description
1 polymer ?
#
loop_
_entity_poly.entity_id
_entity_poly.type
_entity_poly.pdbx_seq_one_letter_code
_entity_poly.pdbx_strand_id
1 'polypeptide(L)'
;MEVMSEIPQSAQPRQENLSYDLERALSAVVSVRTQIPEDAMTAKMLGTERAGHGVLVRDNGLIVTIGYLVTEADTIWIVDNKGSATAGHTVAYDQETGFGLIQALGRLDLSALELGSSADVTEGESVVLAGHGGRENAISARVQAKREFAGYWEYLLDEAIFTAPPHPTWGGAGLIGHDGTLRGIGSLFVQQVIAGGDPVDGNMVVPIDILKPIMDELLTYGKTQKPARPWLGMMTTEMDDALVVAGVTEGGPAQRADVQVGDFILGVDGQPVNELAQMFRRVWATGEAGVGIPLTLSRDGEMLDLTIQSVNRANLLKAPQLH
;
A
#
# COMPACT_ATOMS: atom_id res chain seq x y z
N MET A 1 -22.66 8.04 3.46
CA MET A 1 -21.88 8.35 4.68
C MET A 1 -21.94 7.10 5.53
N GLU A 2 -21.01 6.14 5.25
CA GLU A 2 -20.90 4.94 6.08
C GLU A 2 -20.50 5.35 7.48
N VAL A 3 -21.23 4.85 8.45
CA VAL A 3 -20.91 5.00 9.88
C VAL A 3 -19.58 4.28 10.07
N MET A 4 -18.49 5.04 10.22
CA MET A 4 -17.21 4.48 10.66
C MET A 4 -17.49 3.72 11.95
N SER A 5 -17.27 2.42 11.95
CA SER A 5 -17.47 1.60 13.14
C SER A 5 -16.47 2.04 14.20
N GLU A 6 -16.99 2.58 15.31
CA GLU A 6 -16.17 2.99 16.45
C GLU A 6 -15.37 1.79 16.98
N ILE A 7 -14.11 2.02 17.32
CA ILE A 7 -13.26 0.98 17.95
C ILE A 7 -13.76 0.80 19.39
N PRO A 8 -14.25 -0.40 19.77
CA PRO A 8 -14.73 -0.65 21.12
C PRO A 8 -13.64 -0.34 22.16
N GLN A 9 -14.02 0.25 23.29
CA GLN A 9 -13.06 0.57 24.37
C GLN A 9 -12.23 -0.64 24.84
N SER A 10 -12.79 -1.84 24.79
CA SER A 10 -12.09 -3.09 25.13
C SER A 10 -10.96 -3.44 24.16
N ALA A 11 -11.02 -2.96 22.91
CA ALA A 11 -10.02 -3.18 21.88
C ALA A 11 -8.98 -2.04 21.79
N GLN A 12 -9.24 -0.89 22.47
CA GLN A 12 -8.31 0.23 22.47
C GLN A 12 -7.06 -0.08 23.32
N PRO A 13 -5.86 0.42 22.93
CA PRO A 13 -4.65 0.21 23.69
C PRO A 13 -4.72 0.94 25.06
N ARG A 14 -4.09 0.34 26.08
CA ARG A 14 -4.02 0.91 27.43
C ARG A 14 -2.56 1.13 27.80
N GLN A 15 -2.26 2.32 28.35
CA GLN A 15 -0.90 2.70 28.76
C GLN A 15 -0.25 1.68 29.69
N GLU A 16 -1.03 1.10 30.60
CA GLU A 16 -0.56 0.11 31.60
C GLU A 16 0.01 -1.18 30.99
N ASN A 17 -0.34 -1.47 29.73
CA ASN A 17 0.12 -2.66 28.99
C ASN A 17 1.32 -2.37 28.07
N LEU A 18 1.83 -1.14 28.05
CA LEU A 18 2.84 -0.69 27.10
C LEU A 18 4.06 -0.13 27.85
N SER A 19 5.24 -0.34 27.27
CA SER A 19 6.52 0.12 27.82
C SER A 19 6.92 1.54 27.37
N TYR A 20 6.12 2.15 26.50
CA TYR A 20 6.36 3.47 25.92
C TYR A 20 5.19 4.42 26.21
N ASP A 21 5.41 5.71 26.03
CA ASP A 21 4.37 6.74 26.13
C ASP A 21 3.40 6.64 24.94
N LEU A 22 2.22 6.07 25.20
CA LEU A 22 1.19 5.83 24.18
C LEU A 22 0.67 7.15 23.61
N GLU A 23 0.40 8.15 24.44
CA GLU A 23 -0.17 9.42 23.98
C GLU A 23 0.79 10.15 23.04
N ARG A 24 2.07 10.16 23.40
CA ARG A 24 3.14 10.70 22.57
C ARG A 24 3.23 9.95 21.23
N ALA A 25 3.21 8.62 21.24
CA ALA A 25 3.31 7.82 20.02
C ALA A 25 2.09 8.05 19.11
N LEU A 26 0.87 8.08 19.67
CA LEU A 26 -0.35 8.34 18.93
C LEU A 26 -0.43 9.77 18.39
N SER A 27 0.23 10.74 19.05
CA SER A 27 0.25 12.13 18.57
C SER A 27 0.95 12.30 17.21
N ALA A 28 1.87 11.40 16.86
CA ALA A 28 2.56 11.40 15.57
C ALA A 28 1.65 10.99 14.40
N VAL A 29 0.49 10.38 14.67
CA VAL A 29 -0.43 9.93 13.63
C VAL A 29 -1.38 11.05 13.25
N VAL A 30 -1.39 11.39 11.97
CA VAL A 30 -2.16 12.50 11.41
C VAL A 30 -3.21 11.98 10.40
N SER A 31 -4.29 12.75 10.21
CA SER A 31 -5.21 12.52 9.11
C SER A 31 -4.60 13.06 7.81
N VAL A 32 -4.77 12.31 6.76
CA VAL A 32 -4.39 12.69 5.38
C VAL A 32 -5.64 12.70 4.53
N ARG A 33 -5.93 13.83 3.88
CA ARG A 33 -7.01 13.97 2.89
C ARG A 33 -6.43 14.52 1.61
N THR A 34 -6.78 13.91 0.50
CA THR A 34 -6.25 14.27 -0.80
C THR A 34 -7.35 14.46 -1.83
N GLN A 35 -7.10 15.39 -2.75
CA GLN A 35 -7.91 15.57 -3.95
C GLN A 35 -7.07 15.18 -5.16
N ILE A 36 -7.67 14.40 -6.04
CA ILE A 36 -7.06 13.84 -7.23
C ILE A 36 -7.83 14.40 -8.44
N PRO A 37 -7.14 14.87 -9.50
CA PRO A 37 -7.80 15.31 -10.73
C PRO A 37 -8.71 14.22 -11.32
N GLU A 38 -9.89 14.59 -11.84
CA GLU A 38 -10.85 13.63 -12.41
C GLU A 38 -10.28 12.84 -13.59
N ASP A 39 -9.35 13.45 -14.33
CA ASP A 39 -8.66 12.86 -15.48
C ASP A 39 -7.35 12.16 -15.11
N ALA A 40 -7.09 11.94 -13.83
CA ALA A 40 -5.97 11.12 -13.36
C ALA A 40 -6.20 9.64 -13.66
N MET A 41 -5.11 8.92 -13.98
CA MET A 41 -5.19 7.48 -14.31
C MET A 41 -5.84 6.66 -13.20
N THR A 42 -5.54 7.00 -11.93
CA THR A 42 -6.05 6.28 -10.77
C THR A 42 -7.42 6.73 -10.28
N ALA A 43 -7.98 7.84 -10.84
CA ALA A 43 -9.23 8.42 -10.35
C ALA A 43 -10.44 7.49 -10.51
N LYS A 44 -10.54 6.77 -11.63
CA LYS A 44 -11.66 5.83 -11.88
C LYS A 44 -11.71 4.68 -10.89
N MET A 45 -10.55 4.23 -10.41
CA MET A 45 -10.44 3.05 -9.55
C MET A 45 -10.43 3.41 -8.06
N LEU A 46 -9.73 4.47 -7.70
CA LEU A 46 -9.48 4.85 -6.29
C LEU A 46 -10.30 6.07 -5.85
N GLY A 47 -11.04 6.68 -6.77
CA GLY A 47 -11.78 7.93 -6.52
C GLY A 47 -10.91 9.17 -6.59
N THR A 48 -11.59 10.32 -6.61
CA THR A 48 -10.98 11.66 -6.67
C THR A 48 -10.78 12.29 -5.29
N GLU A 49 -11.46 11.78 -4.27
CA GLU A 49 -11.28 12.17 -2.87
C GLU A 49 -10.80 10.94 -2.10
N ARG A 50 -9.63 11.04 -1.46
CA ARG A 50 -9.08 9.95 -0.67
C ARG A 50 -8.80 10.44 0.74
N ALA A 51 -9.09 9.60 1.71
CA ALA A 51 -8.87 9.89 3.11
C ALA A 51 -8.23 8.69 3.82
N GLY A 52 -7.34 8.99 4.74
CA GLY A 52 -6.64 8.00 5.54
C GLY A 52 -5.75 8.65 6.56
N HIS A 53 -4.64 7.99 6.86
CA HIS A 53 -3.71 8.40 7.89
C HIS A 53 -2.29 8.52 7.35
N GLY A 54 -1.43 9.13 8.13
CA GLY A 54 0.00 9.15 7.92
C GLY A 54 0.71 9.28 9.26
N VAL A 55 1.98 8.95 9.29
CA VAL A 55 2.80 9.02 10.51
C VAL A 55 3.93 10.01 10.29
N LEU A 56 4.01 11.01 11.16
CA LEU A 56 5.14 11.95 11.20
C LEU A 56 6.40 11.19 11.67
N VAL A 57 7.43 11.14 10.81
CA VAL A 57 8.66 10.37 11.06
C VAL A 57 9.91 11.24 11.16
N ARG A 58 9.81 12.54 10.87
CA ARG A 58 10.87 13.54 11.10
C ARG A 58 10.26 14.86 11.58
N ASP A 59 10.94 15.54 12.47
CA ASP A 59 10.48 16.82 13.04
C ASP A 59 10.37 17.95 12.00
N ASN A 60 10.96 17.76 10.81
CA ASN A 60 10.83 18.69 9.68
C ASN A 60 9.51 18.54 8.90
N GLY A 61 8.58 17.73 9.39
CA GLY A 61 7.27 17.55 8.76
C GLY A 61 7.19 16.44 7.72
N LEU A 62 8.17 15.51 7.69
CA LEU A 62 8.11 14.34 6.81
C LEU A 62 7.14 13.32 7.38
N ILE A 63 6.17 12.92 6.56
CA ILE A 63 5.11 11.96 6.90
C ILE A 63 5.20 10.77 5.95
N VAL A 64 5.14 9.56 6.52
CA VAL A 64 5.00 8.30 5.79
C VAL A 64 3.53 7.88 5.78
N THR A 65 3.04 7.49 4.63
CA THR A 65 1.67 6.98 4.44
C THR A 65 1.66 5.84 3.42
N ILE A 66 0.49 5.34 3.08
CA ILE A 66 0.32 4.38 1.98
C ILE A 66 0.14 5.13 0.66
N GLY A 67 0.80 4.66 -0.38
CA GLY A 67 0.96 5.37 -1.64
C GLY A 67 -0.33 5.69 -2.39
N TYR A 68 -1.33 4.80 -2.32
CA TYR A 68 -2.59 5.04 -3.03
C TYR A 68 -3.35 6.27 -2.51
N LEU A 69 -3.05 6.77 -1.31
CA LEU A 69 -3.63 8.01 -0.81
C LEU A 69 -3.08 9.24 -1.54
N VAL A 70 -1.82 9.20 -1.94
CA VAL A 70 -1.09 10.37 -2.48
C VAL A 70 -0.76 10.30 -3.97
N THR A 71 -0.98 9.14 -4.59
CA THR A 71 -0.73 8.97 -6.03
C THR A 71 -1.61 9.92 -6.83
N GLU A 72 -0.98 10.78 -7.66
CA GLU A 72 -1.61 11.81 -8.49
C GLU A 72 -2.36 12.88 -7.69
N ALA A 73 -2.07 13.03 -6.39
CA ALA A 73 -2.72 14.05 -5.58
C ALA A 73 -2.29 15.47 -5.99
N ASP A 74 -3.27 16.31 -6.25
CA ASP A 74 -3.11 17.74 -6.53
C ASP A 74 -3.14 18.55 -5.23
N THR A 75 -4.00 18.17 -4.30
CA THR A 75 -4.12 18.83 -3.00
C THR A 75 -4.02 17.82 -1.87
N ILE A 76 -3.22 18.14 -0.85
CA ILE A 76 -3.09 17.35 0.37
C ILE A 76 -3.34 18.21 1.59
N TRP A 77 -4.25 17.76 2.44
CA TRP A 77 -4.48 18.33 3.77
C TRP A 77 -4.08 17.33 4.84
N ILE A 78 -3.34 17.83 5.83
CA ILE A 78 -2.86 17.11 7.00
C ILE A 78 -3.54 17.72 8.21
N VAL A 79 -4.16 16.90 9.07
CA VAL A 79 -4.80 17.36 10.30
C VAL A 79 -4.22 16.57 11.47
N ASP A 80 -3.77 17.28 12.51
CA ASP A 80 -3.30 16.68 13.76
C ASP A 80 -4.43 16.29 14.71
N ASN A 81 -4.11 15.61 15.82
CA ASN A 81 -5.09 15.20 16.82
C ASN A 81 -5.69 16.37 17.64
N LYS A 82 -5.18 17.60 17.47
CA LYS A 82 -5.72 18.82 18.06
C LYS A 82 -6.64 19.58 17.11
N GLY A 83 -6.79 19.08 15.87
CA GLY A 83 -7.60 19.70 14.82
C GLY A 83 -6.87 20.79 14.03
N SER A 84 -5.55 20.96 14.22
CA SER A 84 -4.77 21.92 13.43
C SER A 84 -4.53 21.34 12.04
N ALA A 85 -4.87 22.13 11.01
CA ALA A 85 -4.74 21.72 9.62
C ALA A 85 -3.57 22.44 8.95
N THR A 86 -2.80 21.72 8.15
CA THR A 86 -1.78 22.27 7.26
C THR A 86 -1.83 21.61 5.90
N ALA A 87 -1.42 22.34 4.87
CA ALA A 87 -1.25 21.77 3.54
C ALA A 87 0.03 20.90 3.49
N GLY A 88 0.05 19.94 2.61
CA GLY A 88 1.22 19.12 2.29
C GLY A 88 1.37 18.94 0.80
N HIS A 89 2.50 18.39 0.38
CA HIS A 89 2.70 17.93 -0.99
C HIS A 89 3.30 16.53 -1.00
N THR A 90 3.03 15.79 -2.07
CA THR A 90 3.65 14.48 -2.31
C THR A 90 5.13 14.67 -2.61
N VAL A 91 6.01 14.09 -1.79
CA VAL A 91 7.46 14.02 -2.04
C VAL A 91 7.76 12.88 -2.99
N ALA A 92 7.17 11.72 -2.71
CA ALA A 92 7.38 10.51 -3.50
C ALA A 92 6.22 9.54 -3.33
N TYR A 93 6.06 8.70 -4.34
CA TYR A 93 5.30 7.47 -4.30
C TYR A 93 6.13 6.36 -4.93
N ASP A 94 6.32 5.27 -4.21
CA ASP A 94 6.99 4.09 -4.72
C ASP A 94 6.03 2.94 -4.94
N GLN A 95 5.86 2.53 -6.19
CA GLN A 95 4.93 1.47 -6.58
C GLN A 95 5.35 0.10 -6.04
N GLU A 96 6.64 -0.16 -5.95
CA GLU A 96 7.15 -1.48 -5.56
C GLU A 96 6.92 -1.77 -4.08
N THR A 97 7.15 -0.78 -3.23
CA THR A 97 6.92 -0.90 -1.79
C THR A 97 5.50 -0.52 -1.38
N GLY A 98 4.83 0.31 -2.17
CA GLY A 98 3.52 0.86 -1.85
C GLY A 98 3.55 2.07 -0.92
N PHE A 99 4.70 2.57 -0.50
CA PHE A 99 4.79 3.74 0.37
C PHE A 99 4.55 5.06 -0.38
N GLY A 100 3.93 6.01 0.32
CA GLY A 100 3.86 7.41 -0.04
C GLY A 100 4.57 8.29 1.00
N LEU A 101 5.25 9.31 0.52
CA LEU A 101 5.89 10.33 1.37
C LEU A 101 5.25 11.68 1.14
N ILE A 102 4.89 12.36 2.23
CA ILE A 102 4.33 13.71 2.23
C ILE A 102 5.25 14.63 3.01
N GLN A 103 5.49 15.84 2.49
CA GLN A 103 6.09 16.94 3.23
C GLN A 103 5.00 17.92 3.65
N ALA A 104 4.84 18.13 4.95
CA ALA A 104 4.00 19.19 5.47
C ALA A 104 4.60 20.56 5.13
N LEU A 105 3.78 21.50 4.66
CA LEU A 105 4.21 22.86 4.30
C LEU A 105 4.19 23.80 5.51
N GLY A 106 3.39 23.50 6.51
CA GLY A 106 3.36 24.20 7.78
C GLY A 106 4.05 23.41 8.88
N ARG A 107 4.38 24.12 9.98
CA ARG A 107 4.94 23.47 11.17
C ARG A 107 3.88 22.58 11.83
N LEU A 108 4.25 21.34 12.11
CA LEU A 108 3.51 20.43 12.97
C LEU A 108 4.13 20.49 14.38
N ASP A 109 3.35 20.85 15.38
CA ASP A 109 3.79 20.87 16.78
C ASP A 109 3.58 19.49 17.43
N LEU A 110 4.19 18.49 16.80
CA LEU A 110 4.12 17.06 17.13
C LEU A 110 5.53 16.48 17.24
N SER A 111 5.65 15.42 18.04
CA SER A 111 6.89 14.62 18.09
C SER A 111 6.85 13.55 17.02
N ALA A 112 7.91 13.46 16.23
CA ALA A 112 8.06 12.38 15.24
C ALA A 112 8.15 11.01 15.92
N LEU A 113 7.61 9.98 15.27
CA LEU A 113 7.75 8.59 15.67
C LEU A 113 9.00 8.01 15.00
N GLU A 114 9.84 7.36 15.79
CA GLU A 114 11.06 6.71 15.29
C GLU A 114 10.71 5.50 14.41
N LEU A 115 11.49 5.30 13.34
CA LEU A 115 11.40 4.09 12.51
C LEU A 115 12.07 2.92 13.24
N GLY A 116 11.29 1.94 13.65
CA GLY A 116 11.77 0.69 14.21
C GLY A 116 12.20 -0.31 13.15
N SER A 117 12.34 -1.59 13.50
CA SER A 117 12.63 -2.68 12.56
C SER A 117 11.43 -3.62 12.41
N SER A 118 10.90 -3.77 11.22
CA SER A 118 9.84 -4.76 10.95
C SER A 118 10.36 -6.20 10.94
N ALA A 119 11.68 -6.40 10.82
CA ALA A 119 12.30 -7.71 10.95
C ALA A 119 12.16 -8.28 12.37
N ASP A 120 12.12 -7.40 13.40
CA ASP A 120 11.98 -7.80 14.79
C ASP A 120 10.55 -8.19 15.17
N VAL A 121 9.56 -7.87 14.31
CA VAL A 121 8.16 -8.24 14.55
C VAL A 121 7.99 -9.74 14.39
N THR A 122 7.35 -10.37 15.38
CA THR A 122 7.10 -11.82 15.39
C THR A 122 5.62 -12.15 15.45
N GLU A 123 5.26 -13.34 14.96
CA GLU A 123 3.88 -13.85 15.09
C GLU A 123 3.48 -13.98 16.54
N GLY A 124 2.25 -13.61 16.87
CA GLY A 124 1.74 -13.57 18.23
C GLY A 124 2.10 -12.31 19.02
N GLU A 125 2.99 -11.46 18.51
CA GLU A 125 3.35 -10.19 19.16
C GLU A 125 2.16 -9.25 19.28
N SER A 126 2.06 -8.58 20.43
CA SER A 126 1.07 -7.53 20.65
C SER A 126 1.59 -6.21 20.08
N VAL A 127 0.79 -5.59 19.24
CA VAL A 127 1.09 -4.34 18.54
C VAL A 127 -0.08 -3.36 18.65
N VAL A 128 0.16 -2.08 18.34
CA VAL A 128 -0.89 -1.09 18.21
C VAL A 128 -0.99 -0.64 16.76
N LEU A 129 -2.15 -0.79 16.13
CA LEU A 129 -2.42 -0.19 14.83
C LEU A 129 -3.21 1.10 15.07
N ALA A 130 -2.59 2.24 14.72
CA ALA A 130 -3.04 3.56 15.11
C ALA A 130 -3.45 4.42 13.91
N GLY A 131 -4.71 4.84 13.89
CA GLY A 131 -5.22 5.91 13.04
C GLY A 131 -5.16 7.27 13.74
N HIS A 132 -5.44 8.34 12.99
CA HIS A 132 -5.62 9.68 13.54
C HIS A 132 -6.85 9.75 14.47
N GLY A 133 -6.74 10.47 15.59
CA GLY A 133 -7.81 10.60 16.58
C GLY A 133 -7.41 10.07 17.96
N GLY A 134 -6.13 9.76 18.17
CA GLY A 134 -5.60 9.30 19.45
C GLY A 134 -6.07 7.89 19.80
N ARG A 135 -6.27 7.63 21.11
CA ARG A 135 -6.58 6.30 21.62
C ARG A 135 -7.92 5.75 21.09
N GLU A 136 -8.90 6.60 20.86
CA GLU A 136 -10.23 6.19 20.38
C GLU A 136 -10.18 5.66 18.94
N ASN A 137 -9.12 6.00 18.21
CA ASN A 137 -8.88 5.54 16.85
C ASN A 137 -7.58 4.73 16.74
N ALA A 138 -7.27 3.95 17.78
CA ALA A 138 -6.18 3.00 17.81
C ALA A 138 -6.67 1.66 18.33
N ILE A 139 -6.17 0.56 17.77
CA ILE A 139 -6.56 -0.79 18.16
C ILE A 139 -5.37 -1.59 18.68
N SER A 140 -5.55 -2.28 19.81
CA SER A 140 -4.63 -3.32 20.24
C SER A 140 -4.84 -4.55 19.36
N ALA A 141 -3.85 -4.92 18.60
CA ALA A 141 -3.88 -6.05 17.68
C ALA A 141 -2.76 -7.04 17.99
N ARG A 142 -2.84 -8.21 17.38
CA ARG A 142 -1.76 -9.20 17.36
C ARG A 142 -1.33 -9.46 15.94
N VAL A 143 -0.04 -9.67 15.77
CA VAL A 143 0.51 -10.18 14.52
C VAL A 143 0.05 -11.62 14.36
N GLN A 144 -0.68 -11.91 13.29
CA GLN A 144 -1.21 -13.23 12.98
C GLN A 144 -0.30 -14.03 12.07
N ALA A 145 0.35 -13.35 11.14
CA ALA A 145 1.29 -13.94 10.20
C ALA A 145 2.25 -12.89 9.62
N LYS A 146 3.39 -13.38 9.17
CA LYS A 146 4.30 -12.66 8.27
C LYS A 146 4.49 -13.55 7.04
N ARG A 147 4.02 -13.13 5.90
CA ARG A 147 4.07 -13.94 4.68
C ARG A 147 4.00 -13.10 3.42
N GLU A 148 4.27 -13.73 2.29
CA GLU A 148 4.10 -13.14 0.97
C GLU A 148 2.67 -12.61 0.77
N PHE A 149 2.58 -11.49 0.07
CA PHE A 149 1.32 -10.91 -0.37
C PHE A 149 1.42 -10.48 -1.82
N ALA A 150 0.55 -11.03 -2.67
CA ALA A 150 0.37 -10.62 -4.06
C ALA A 150 -0.98 -9.91 -4.21
N GLY A 151 -0.96 -8.66 -4.65
CA GLY A 151 -2.16 -7.87 -4.94
C GLY A 151 -2.51 -7.92 -6.43
N TYR A 152 -3.79 -8.01 -6.75
CA TYR A 152 -4.30 -8.14 -8.12
C TYR A 152 -3.89 -7.00 -9.08
N TRP A 153 -3.34 -5.90 -8.57
CA TRP A 153 -2.93 -4.69 -9.32
C TRP A 153 -1.43 -4.62 -9.62
N GLU A 154 -0.79 -5.75 -9.85
CA GLU A 154 0.66 -5.89 -10.11
C GLU A 154 1.51 -5.41 -8.90
N TYR A 155 1.18 -5.93 -7.73
CA TYR A 155 1.85 -5.61 -6.47
C TYR A 155 2.28 -6.90 -5.75
N LEU A 156 3.50 -6.93 -5.25
CA LEU A 156 4.06 -8.08 -4.56
C LEU A 156 4.97 -7.63 -3.42
N LEU A 157 4.70 -8.13 -2.23
CA LEU A 157 5.59 -8.08 -1.09
C LEU A 157 6.08 -9.49 -0.78
N ASP A 158 7.39 -9.68 -0.65
CA ASP A 158 7.96 -10.96 -0.23
C ASP A 158 7.56 -11.31 1.20
N GLU A 159 7.39 -10.30 2.04
CA GLU A 159 6.88 -10.45 3.40
C GLU A 159 5.99 -9.25 3.74
N ALA A 160 4.71 -9.47 4.00
CA ALA A 160 3.77 -8.51 4.57
C ALA A 160 3.43 -8.93 6.00
N ILE A 161 3.04 -7.98 6.86
CA ILE A 161 2.61 -8.24 8.23
C ILE A 161 1.08 -8.26 8.27
N PHE A 162 0.50 -9.30 8.84
CA PHE A 162 -0.95 -9.44 9.00
C PHE A 162 -1.32 -9.33 10.47
N THR A 163 -2.30 -8.47 10.78
CA THR A 163 -2.73 -8.20 12.16
C THR A 163 -4.23 -8.39 12.31
N ALA A 164 -4.68 -8.82 13.49
CA ALA A 164 -6.08 -8.91 13.90
C ALA A 164 -6.23 -8.51 15.37
N PRO A 165 -7.39 -7.96 15.78
CA PRO A 165 -8.55 -7.60 14.96
C PRO A 165 -8.27 -6.42 14.02
N PRO A 166 -9.10 -6.19 12.99
CA PRO A 166 -8.88 -5.15 12.00
C PRO A 166 -9.17 -3.76 12.54
N HIS A 167 -8.32 -2.79 12.17
CA HIS A 167 -8.61 -1.37 12.29
C HIS A 167 -9.60 -0.96 11.20
N PRO A 168 -10.72 -0.28 11.50
CA PRO A 168 -11.75 0.02 10.51
C PRO A 168 -11.32 1.01 9.42
N THR A 169 -10.36 1.89 9.73
CA THR A 169 -9.78 2.88 8.79
C THR A 169 -8.28 2.65 8.67
N TRP A 170 -7.90 1.57 8.03
CA TRP A 170 -6.52 1.06 7.97
C TRP A 170 -5.54 1.84 7.11
N GLY A 171 -6.05 2.54 6.08
CA GLY A 171 -5.20 3.18 5.08
C GLY A 171 -4.25 4.23 5.64
N GLY A 172 -2.96 3.94 5.67
CA GLY A 172 -1.94 4.82 6.21
C GLY A 172 -1.78 4.77 7.73
N ALA A 173 -2.55 3.93 8.46
CA ALA A 173 -2.42 3.75 9.90
C ALA A 173 -1.03 3.21 10.28
N GLY A 174 -0.45 3.72 11.37
CA GLY A 174 0.87 3.30 11.84
C GLY A 174 0.80 2.02 12.67
N LEU A 175 1.59 1.01 12.31
CA LEU A 175 1.83 -0.15 13.17
C LEU A 175 2.96 0.17 14.15
N ILE A 176 2.63 0.23 15.44
CA ILE A 176 3.56 0.57 16.52
C ILE A 176 3.92 -0.71 17.29
N GLY A 177 5.22 -0.99 17.39
CA GLY A 177 5.75 -2.14 18.12
C GLY A 177 5.76 -1.96 19.63
N HIS A 178 6.19 -3.00 20.33
CA HIS A 178 6.27 -3.03 21.80
C HIS A 178 7.21 -1.98 22.42
N ASP A 179 8.15 -1.46 21.64
CA ASP A 179 9.11 -0.41 22.01
C ASP A 179 8.65 1.01 21.67
N GLY A 180 7.44 1.16 21.07
CA GLY A 180 6.89 2.44 20.68
C GLY A 180 7.42 2.98 19.35
N THR A 181 8.13 2.18 18.56
CA THR A 181 8.61 2.59 17.23
C THR A 181 7.70 2.11 16.10
N LEU A 182 7.77 2.79 14.95
CA LEU A 182 6.98 2.45 13.76
C LEU A 182 7.52 1.19 13.09
N ARG A 183 6.69 0.18 12.93
CA ARG A 183 7.02 -1.11 12.32
C ARG A 183 6.48 -1.29 10.90
N GLY A 184 5.46 -0.51 10.54
CA GLY A 184 4.86 -0.59 9.22
C GLY A 184 3.70 0.37 9.06
N ILE A 185 3.11 0.38 7.87
CA ILE A 185 1.97 1.22 7.49
C ILE A 185 0.82 0.33 7.01
N GLY A 186 -0.36 0.54 7.59
CA GLY A 186 -1.59 -0.15 7.20
C GLY A 186 -1.97 0.11 5.75
N SER A 187 -2.26 -0.95 5.02
CA SER A 187 -2.55 -0.87 3.59
C SER A 187 -3.93 -1.38 3.23
N LEU A 188 -4.32 -2.56 3.71
CA LEU A 188 -5.55 -3.22 3.29
C LEU A 188 -6.30 -3.83 4.47
N PHE A 189 -7.61 -3.97 4.26
CA PHE A 189 -8.43 -4.95 4.98
C PHE A 189 -8.34 -6.29 4.24
N VAL A 190 -8.18 -7.37 4.98
CA VAL A 190 -8.14 -8.73 4.44
C VAL A 190 -9.02 -9.66 5.27
N GLN A 191 -9.77 -10.53 4.60
CA GLN A 191 -10.72 -11.44 5.24
C GLN A 191 -10.09 -12.72 5.80
N GLN A 192 -8.85 -13.01 5.40
CA GLN A 192 -8.12 -14.20 5.86
C GLN A 192 -6.66 -13.84 6.14
N VAL A 193 -6.37 -13.48 7.37
CA VAL A 193 -4.99 -13.15 7.78
C VAL A 193 -4.14 -14.40 8.07
N ILE A 194 -4.77 -15.55 8.36
CA ILE A 194 -4.11 -16.83 8.61
C ILE A 194 -4.37 -17.75 7.41
N ALA A 195 -3.30 -18.19 6.76
CA ALA A 195 -3.42 -19.13 5.65
C ALA A 195 -3.85 -20.52 6.15
N GLY A 196 -4.88 -21.11 5.51
CA GLY A 196 -5.34 -22.47 5.80
C GLY A 196 -6.08 -22.67 7.14
N GLY A 197 -6.37 -21.58 7.87
CA GLY A 197 -7.18 -21.59 9.10
C GLY A 197 -8.60 -21.11 8.88
N ASP A 198 -9.37 -20.99 9.99
CA ASP A 198 -10.66 -20.30 9.96
C ASP A 198 -10.48 -18.85 9.49
N PRO A 199 -11.42 -18.29 8.71
CA PRO A 199 -11.35 -16.90 8.26
C PRO A 199 -11.29 -15.95 9.47
N VAL A 200 -10.24 -15.16 9.54
CA VAL A 200 -10.05 -14.11 10.55
C VAL A 200 -9.82 -12.80 9.81
N ASP A 201 -10.71 -11.86 10.03
CA ASP A 201 -10.60 -10.53 9.48
C ASP A 201 -9.44 -9.76 10.12
N GLY A 202 -8.70 -9.02 9.31
CA GLY A 202 -7.56 -8.26 9.77
C GLY A 202 -7.07 -7.23 8.78
N ASN A 203 -5.88 -6.74 9.04
CA ASN A 203 -5.22 -5.81 8.13
C ASN A 203 -3.90 -6.39 7.61
N MET A 204 -3.60 -6.05 6.37
CA MET A 204 -2.27 -6.18 5.81
C MET A 204 -1.52 -4.86 5.99
N VAL A 205 -0.32 -4.96 6.52
CA VAL A 205 0.59 -3.85 6.83
C VAL A 205 1.86 -4.01 6.03
N VAL A 206 2.29 -2.92 5.39
CA VAL A 206 3.55 -2.86 4.65
C VAL A 206 4.71 -2.66 5.64
N PRO A 207 5.72 -3.56 5.66
CA PRO A 207 6.81 -3.50 6.62
C PRO A 207 7.70 -2.27 6.41
N ILE A 208 8.09 -1.59 7.50
CA ILE A 208 8.86 -0.34 7.42
C ILE A 208 10.29 -0.54 6.89
N ASP A 209 10.85 -1.74 7.05
CA ASP A 209 12.23 -2.00 6.65
C ASP A 209 12.45 -1.95 5.15
N ILE A 210 11.40 -2.14 4.33
CA ILE A 210 11.53 -2.00 2.87
C ILE A 210 11.55 -0.53 2.40
N LEU A 211 11.11 0.42 3.25
CA LEU A 211 11.22 1.86 2.97
C LEU A 211 12.62 2.39 3.25
N LYS A 212 13.27 1.94 4.33
CA LYS A 212 14.53 2.49 4.82
C LYS A 212 15.63 2.57 3.74
N PRO A 213 15.91 1.49 2.97
CA PRO A 213 16.98 1.51 1.99
C PRO A 213 16.73 2.44 0.80
N ILE A 214 15.49 2.82 0.53
CA ILE A 214 15.11 3.67 -0.61
C ILE A 214 14.74 5.11 -0.19
N MET A 215 14.64 5.38 1.11
CA MET A 215 14.14 6.67 1.62
C MET A 215 14.95 7.86 1.11
N ASP A 216 16.27 7.78 1.11
CA ASP A 216 17.12 8.90 0.68
C ASP A 216 17.00 9.16 -0.83
N GLU A 217 16.82 8.12 -1.65
CA GLU A 217 16.54 8.27 -3.08
C GLU A 217 15.17 8.92 -3.30
N LEU A 218 14.15 8.49 -2.58
CA LEU A 218 12.81 9.05 -2.64
C LEU A 218 12.80 10.54 -2.25
N LEU A 219 13.53 10.90 -1.20
CA LEU A 219 13.64 12.30 -0.75
C LEU A 219 14.42 13.18 -1.72
N THR A 220 15.43 12.62 -2.39
CA THR A 220 16.32 13.38 -3.28
C THR A 220 15.75 13.51 -4.69
N TYR A 221 15.17 12.43 -5.22
CA TYR A 221 14.78 12.32 -6.62
C TYR A 221 13.26 12.15 -6.83
N GLY A 222 12.49 12.02 -5.77
CA GLY A 222 11.05 11.69 -5.83
C GLY A 222 10.75 10.27 -6.28
N LYS A 223 11.78 9.46 -6.53
CA LYS A 223 11.68 8.07 -7.01
C LYS A 223 12.96 7.30 -6.71
N THR A 224 12.89 5.98 -6.77
CA THR A 224 14.07 5.11 -6.75
C THR A 224 14.88 5.23 -8.05
N GLN A 225 16.18 4.97 -7.98
CA GLN A 225 17.07 4.97 -9.15
C GLN A 225 17.14 3.58 -9.82
N LYS A 226 16.42 2.59 -9.30
CA LYS A 226 16.32 1.26 -9.91
C LYS A 226 15.59 1.34 -11.25
N PRO A 227 15.95 0.47 -12.21
CA PRO A 227 15.17 0.31 -13.43
C PRO A 227 13.71 -0.02 -13.10
N ALA A 228 12.78 0.64 -13.80
CA ALA A 228 11.37 0.39 -13.58
C ALA A 228 10.99 -1.02 -14.03
N ARG A 229 10.16 -1.69 -13.23
CA ARG A 229 9.56 -2.99 -13.58
C ARG A 229 8.61 -2.85 -14.76
N PRO A 230 8.54 -3.87 -15.64
CA PRO A 230 7.47 -3.96 -16.64
C PRO A 230 6.10 -3.87 -15.99
N TRP A 231 5.25 -2.96 -16.48
CA TRP A 231 3.86 -2.86 -16.07
C TRP A 231 2.97 -3.18 -17.28
N LEU A 232 1.97 -4.05 -17.07
CA LEU A 232 1.11 -4.56 -18.11
C LEU A 232 -0.25 -3.85 -18.15
N GLY A 233 -0.68 -3.30 -17.04
CA GLY A 233 -1.96 -2.60 -16.94
C GLY A 233 -3.14 -3.56 -16.90
N MET A 234 -2.97 -4.72 -16.29
CA MET A 234 -4.04 -5.67 -16.07
C MET A 234 -4.17 -6.01 -14.59
N MET A 235 -5.39 -6.26 -14.17
CA MET A 235 -5.71 -6.80 -12.86
C MET A 235 -5.93 -8.28 -13.00
N THR A 236 -5.17 -9.07 -12.24
CA THR A 236 -5.24 -10.52 -12.29
C THR A 236 -5.60 -11.06 -10.92
N THR A 237 -6.51 -12.02 -10.85
CA THR A 237 -6.91 -12.67 -9.61
C THR A 237 -6.75 -14.18 -9.72
N GLU A 238 -6.59 -14.84 -8.58
CA GLU A 238 -6.58 -16.29 -8.47
C GLU A 238 -8.02 -16.78 -8.29
N MET A 239 -8.43 -17.75 -9.11
CA MET A 239 -9.72 -18.45 -9.03
C MET A 239 -9.49 -19.94 -9.29
N ASP A 240 -9.82 -20.79 -8.32
CA ASP A 240 -9.77 -22.26 -8.48
C ASP A 240 -8.46 -22.75 -9.10
N ASP A 241 -7.31 -22.35 -8.54
CA ASP A 241 -5.95 -22.68 -9.03
C ASP A 241 -5.62 -22.13 -10.44
N ALA A 242 -6.35 -21.15 -10.94
CA ALA A 242 -6.11 -20.48 -12.21
C ALA A 242 -5.98 -18.97 -12.03
N LEU A 243 -5.21 -18.34 -12.93
CA LEU A 243 -5.10 -16.89 -13.00
C LEU A 243 -6.08 -16.34 -14.03
N VAL A 244 -6.93 -15.39 -13.62
CA VAL A 244 -7.96 -14.78 -14.46
C VAL A 244 -7.76 -13.28 -14.53
N VAL A 245 -7.88 -12.71 -15.72
CA VAL A 245 -7.90 -11.26 -15.91
C VAL A 245 -9.21 -10.70 -15.39
N ALA A 246 -9.16 -10.00 -14.27
CA ALA A 246 -10.31 -9.36 -13.63
C ALA A 246 -10.58 -7.94 -14.15
N GLY A 247 -9.58 -7.32 -14.80
CA GLY A 247 -9.70 -5.98 -15.36
C GLY A 247 -8.50 -5.59 -16.20
N VAL A 248 -8.69 -4.61 -17.06
CA VAL A 248 -7.63 -3.99 -17.87
C VAL A 248 -7.69 -2.47 -17.75
N THR A 249 -6.54 -1.83 -17.67
CA THR A 249 -6.45 -0.37 -17.63
C THR A 249 -6.76 0.20 -19.02
N GLU A 250 -7.67 1.15 -19.09
CA GLU A 250 -8.04 1.83 -20.33
C GLU A 250 -6.82 2.50 -20.98
N GLY A 251 -6.59 2.24 -22.26
CA GLY A 251 -5.40 2.70 -22.98
C GLY A 251 -4.10 2.06 -22.50
N GLY A 252 -4.14 1.10 -21.59
CA GLY A 252 -2.98 0.40 -21.04
C GLY A 252 -2.38 -0.63 -22.02
N PRO A 253 -1.19 -1.16 -21.69
CA PRO A 253 -0.51 -2.14 -22.53
C PRO A 253 -1.33 -3.40 -22.82
N ALA A 254 -1.94 -3.99 -21.79
CA ALA A 254 -2.75 -5.20 -21.91
C ALA A 254 -3.95 -4.98 -22.84
N GLN A 255 -4.67 -3.84 -22.69
CA GLN A 255 -5.79 -3.53 -23.58
C GLN A 255 -5.34 -3.36 -25.02
N ARG A 256 -4.20 -2.69 -25.28
CA ARG A 256 -3.65 -2.53 -26.63
C ARG A 256 -3.23 -3.84 -27.28
N ALA A 257 -2.90 -4.85 -26.49
CA ALA A 257 -2.56 -6.20 -26.92
C ALA A 257 -3.79 -7.12 -27.03
N ASP A 258 -5.00 -6.59 -26.91
CA ASP A 258 -6.29 -7.33 -26.96
C ASP A 258 -6.48 -8.32 -25.79
N VAL A 259 -5.87 -8.09 -24.63
CA VAL A 259 -6.23 -8.82 -23.41
C VAL A 259 -7.62 -8.38 -22.94
N GLN A 260 -8.45 -9.35 -22.58
CA GLN A 260 -9.84 -9.11 -22.18
C GLN A 260 -10.13 -9.65 -20.78
N VAL A 261 -11.10 -9.03 -20.12
CA VAL A 261 -11.60 -9.54 -18.84
C VAL A 261 -12.19 -10.94 -19.06
N GLY A 262 -11.81 -11.88 -18.20
CA GLY A 262 -12.18 -13.28 -18.29
C GLY A 262 -11.14 -14.17 -19.00
N ASP A 263 -10.10 -13.60 -19.60
CA ASP A 263 -8.97 -14.41 -20.11
C ASP A 263 -8.29 -15.16 -18.96
N PHE A 264 -7.98 -16.42 -19.18
CA PHE A 264 -7.16 -17.22 -18.27
C PHE A 264 -5.69 -17.09 -18.66
N ILE A 265 -4.83 -16.74 -17.72
CA ILE A 265 -3.38 -16.64 -17.95
C ILE A 265 -2.77 -18.00 -17.68
N LEU A 266 -2.23 -18.64 -18.73
CA LEU A 266 -1.64 -19.95 -18.66
C LEU A 266 -0.12 -19.93 -18.53
N GLY A 267 0.54 -18.88 -19.10
CA GLY A 267 1.98 -18.81 -19.11
C GLY A 267 2.53 -17.42 -19.38
N VAL A 268 3.75 -17.19 -18.89
CA VAL A 268 4.57 -16.00 -19.14
C VAL A 268 5.92 -16.46 -19.66
N ASP A 269 6.37 -15.89 -20.78
CA ASP A 269 7.65 -16.20 -21.43
C ASP A 269 7.84 -17.72 -21.62
N GLY A 270 6.82 -18.40 -22.16
CA GLY A 270 6.80 -19.83 -22.43
C GLY A 270 6.80 -20.74 -21.18
N GLN A 271 6.65 -20.18 -20.00
CA GLN A 271 6.63 -20.93 -18.75
C GLN A 271 5.24 -20.87 -18.09
N PRO A 272 4.68 -22.00 -17.65
CA PRO A 272 3.37 -22.03 -17.03
C PRO A 272 3.34 -21.23 -15.72
N VAL A 273 2.19 -20.60 -15.42
CA VAL A 273 1.92 -19.88 -14.17
C VAL A 273 0.52 -20.22 -13.65
N ASN A 274 0.41 -20.36 -12.34
CA ASN A 274 -0.87 -20.61 -11.65
C ASN A 274 -1.04 -19.78 -10.37
N GLU A 275 -0.02 -19.01 -9.98
CA GLU A 275 -0.05 -18.13 -8.81
C GLU A 275 0.35 -16.71 -9.20
N LEU A 276 -0.28 -15.70 -8.58
CA LEU A 276 -0.01 -14.28 -8.85
C LEU A 276 1.45 -13.90 -8.60
N ALA A 277 2.00 -14.32 -7.49
CA ALA A 277 3.38 -14.03 -7.14
C ALA A 277 4.36 -14.61 -8.17
N GLN A 278 4.12 -15.84 -8.62
CA GLN A 278 4.91 -16.49 -9.67
C GLN A 278 4.80 -15.71 -11.00
N MET A 279 3.57 -15.34 -11.39
CA MET A 279 3.34 -14.57 -12.61
C MET A 279 4.09 -13.23 -12.57
N PHE A 280 3.96 -12.46 -11.49
CA PHE A 280 4.64 -11.16 -11.38
C PHE A 280 6.17 -11.30 -11.42
N ARG A 281 6.73 -12.28 -10.70
CA ARG A 281 8.18 -12.52 -10.74
C ARG A 281 8.67 -12.87 -12.13
N ARG A 282 7.90 -13.66 -12.90
CA ARG A 282 8.24 -13.99 -14.29
C ARG A 282 8.16 -12.76 -15.20
N VAL A 283 7.08 -11.97 -15.10
CA VAL A 283 6.94 -10.73 -15.86
C VAL A 283 8.12 -9.80 -15.58
N TRP A 284 8.49 -9.60 -14.33
CA TRP A 284 9.58 -8.70 -13.96
C TRP A 284 10.98 -9.25 -14.28
N ALA A 285 11.13 -10.58 -14.39
CA ALA A 285 12.39 -11.20 -14.78
C ALA A 285 12.69 -11.08 -16.29
N THR A 286 11.72 -10.72 -17.12
CA THR A 286 11.93 -10.55 -18.56
C THR A 286 12.79 -9.34 -18.91
N GLY A 287 12.89 -8.34 -18.00
CA GLY A 287 13.72 -7.16 -18.21
C GLY A 287 13.14 -5.90 -17.58
N GLU A 288 13.56 -4.75 -18.09
CA GLU A 288 13.08 -3.43 -17.65
C GLU A 288 11.77 -3.03 -18.37
N ALA A 289 11.06 -2.06 -17.84
CA ALA A 289 9.87 -1.51 -18.49
C ALA A 289 10.18 -1.07 -19.93
N GLY A 290 9.29 -1.43 -20.85
CA GLY A 290 9.47 -1.21 -22.29
C GLY A 290 9.77 -2.50 -23.06
N VAL A 291 10.02 -3.64 -22.39
CA VAL A 291 10.19 -4.94 -23.07
C VAL A 291 8.84 -5.55 -23.44
N GLY A 292 8.83 -6.36 -24.50
CA GLY A 292 7.70 -7.20 -24.87
C GLY A 292 7.60 -8.42 -23.97
N ILE A 293 6.45 -8.63 -23.36
CA ILE A 293 6.16 -9.76 -22.47
C ILE A 293 5.32 -10.79 -23.23
N PRO A 294 5.87 -11.96 -23.57
CA PRO A 294 5.09 -13.04 -24.17
C PRO A 294 4.14 -13.66 -23.15
N LEU A 295 2.84 -13.69 -23.46
CA LEU A 295 1.82 -14.34 -22.66
C LEU A 295 1.11 -15.42 -23.47
N THR A 296 0.84 -16.56 -22.82
CA THR A 296 -0.09 -17.57 -23.30
C THR A 296 -1.38 -17.45 -22.48
N LEU A 297 -2.50 -17.22 -23.14
CA LEU A 297 -3.82 -17.07 -22.55
C LEU A 297 -4.76 -18.18 -23.06
N SER A 298 -5.88 -18.37 -22.34
CA SER A 298 -7.03 -19.11 -22.86
C SER A 298 -8.26 -18.22 -22.81
N ARG A 299 -8.96 -18.11 -23.95
CA ARG A 299 -10.24 -17.39 -24.10
C ARG A 299 -11.23 -18.31 -24.77
N ASP A 300 -12.39 -18.52 -24.15
CA ASP A 300 -13.45 -19.42 -24.65
C ASP A 300 -12.96 -20.84 -25.03
N GLY A 301 -11.92 -21.33 -24.35
CA GLY A 301 -11.31 -22.64 -24.59
C GLY A 301 -10.26 -22.66 -25.70
N GLU A 302 -10.01 -21.54 -26.38
CA GLU A 302 -8.95 -21.41 -27.37
C GLU A 302 -7.67 -20.85 -26.73
N MET A 303 -6.52 -21.38 -27.15
CA MET A 303 -5.20 -20.86 -26.71
C MET A 303 -4.79 -19.68 -27.60
N LEU A 304 -4.33 -18.60 -26.97
CA LEU A 304 -3.87 -17.39 -27.60
C LEU A 304 -2.46 -17.06 -27.11
N ASP A 305 -1.53 -16.91 -28.04
CA ASP A 305 -0.21 -16.38 -27.76
C ASP A 305 -0.15 -14.93 -28.21
N LEU A 306 0.19 -14.03 -27.29
CA LEU A 306 0.32 -12.62 -27.58
C LEU A 306 1.54 -12.02 -26.86
N THR A 307 1.93 -10.83 -27.28
CA THR A 307 3.02 -10.10 -26.63
C THR A 307 2.53 -8.74 -26.18
N ILE A 308 2.60 -8.47 -24.87
CA ILE A 308 2.27 -7.17 -24.31
C ILE A 308 3.54 -6.32 -24.28
N GLN A 309 3.50 -5.18 -24.97
CA GLN A 309 4.55 -4.18 -24.89
C GLN A 309 4.43 -3.44 -23.55
N SER A 310 5.24 -3.82 -22.56
CA SER A 310 5.20 -3.23 -21.23
C SER A 310 5.61 -1.75 -21.22
N VAL A 311 5.25 -1.04 -20.16
CA VAL A 311 5.64 0.37 -19.97
C VAL A 311 6.07 0.62 -18.53
N ASN A 312 6.76 1.73 -18.31
CA ASN A 312 6.95 2.26 -16.96
C ASN A 312 5.63 2.92 -16.51
N ARG A 313 4.98 2.36 -15.50
CA ARG A 313 3.71 2.87 -14.96
C ARG A 313 3.80 4.34 -14.56
N ALA A 314 4.94 4.78 -14.00
CA ALA A 314 5.14 6.16 -13.57
C ALA A 314 4.97 7.18 -14.71
N ASN A 315 5.21 6.79 -15.98
CA ASN A 315 5.04 7.67 -17.12
C ASN A 315 3.56 7.95 -17.47
N LEU A 316 2.64 7.20 -16.89
CA LEU A 316 1.19 7.36 -17.08
C LEU A 316 0.53 8.15 -15.95
N LEU A 317 1.23 8.30 -14.83
CA LEU A 317 0.72 9.03 -13.67
C LEU A 317 0.95 10.54 -13.86
N LYS A 318 0.01 11.33 -13.37
CA LYS A 318 0.19 12.78 -13.29
C LYS A 318 1.24 13.11 -12.23
N ALA A 319 2.18 13.96 -12.60
CA ALA A 319 3.12 14.51 -11.64
C ALA A 319 2.39 15.48 -10.68
N PRO A 320 2.79 15.54 -9.39
CA PRO A 320 2.28 16.55 -8.47
C PRO A 320 2.53 17.95 -9.02
N GLN A 321 1.51 18.80 -9.00
CA GLN A 321 1.68 20.21 -9.36
C GLN A 321 2.08 20.99 -8.10
N LEU A 322 3.21 21.67 -8.16
CA LEU A 322 3.63 22.62 -7.13
C LEU A 322 2.94 23.96 -7.46
N HIS A 323 2.00 24.36 -6.63
CA HIS A 323 1.34 25.67 -6.71
C HIS A 323 2.01 26.71 -5.82
#